data_36976d897481ee071768200bd77ff2aa
#
_entry.id   36976d897481ee071768200bd77ff2aa
#
_cell.length_a   1.000
_cell.length_b   1.000
_cell.length_c   1.000
_cell.angle_alpha   90.00
_cell.angle_beta   90.00
_cell.angle_gamma   90.00
#
_symmetry.space_group_name_H-M   'P 1'
#
loop_
_entity.id
_entity.type
_entity.pdbx_description
1 polymer ?
#
loop_
_entity_poly.entity_id
_entity_poly.type
_entity_poly.pdbx_seq_one_letter_code
_entity_poly.pdbx_strand_id
1 'polypeptide(L)'
;MRILIVGSGGREHAIAWKCAQSKRVDKIFCAPGNAGIGQIAECVPITAMEFDKLAAFAKEQKIDLTIIGMDDPLVGGIVDAFEAAGLRVFGPRKNAAILEGSKAFSKDLMKKYNIPTAGYETFNSPEAALEYLKTAEYPTVLKADGLALGKGVLICNTREEAEAGVKTLMLDKQFGSAGDRIVIEEFMTGREVSVLSFVDGHTIKIGRASCRERV
;
A
#
# COMPACT_ATOMS: atom_id res chain seq x y z
N MET A 1 -5.45 -0.88 27.57
CA MET A 1 -4.38 -0.54 26.58
C MET A 1 -4.71 0.78 25.92
N ARG A 2 -3.71 1.63 25.74
CA ARG A 2 -3.79 2.86 24.94
C ARG A 2 -3.25 2.59 23.56
N ILE A 3 -4.03 2.88 22.54
CA ILE A 3 -3.69 2.57 21.13
C ILE A 3 -3.55 3.88 20.36
N LEU A 4 -2.54 3.96 19.50
CA LEU A 4 -2.40 4.98 18.47
C LEU A 4 -2.64 4.33 17.10
N ILE A 5 -3.51 4.91 16.29
CA ILE A 5 -3.73 4.51 14.90
C ILE A 5 -3.20 5.63 14.01
N VAL A 6 -2.32 5.31 13.07
CA VAL A 6 -1.76 6.29 12.12
C VAL A 6 -2.49 6.18 10.80
N GLY A 7 -3.13 7.29 10.41
CA GLY A 7 -3.89 7.42 9.17
C GLY A 7 -5.20 8.18 9.35
N SER A 8 -5.97 8.32 8.26
CA SER A 8 -7.18 9.15 8.22
C SER A 8 -8.31 8.61 7.35
N GLY A 9 -8.16 7.41 6.80
CA GLY A 9 -9.10 6.82 5.86
C GLY A 9 -10.17 5.91 6.50
N GLY A 10 -10.95 5.26 5.65
CA GLY A 10 -11.97 4.30 6.07
C GLY A 10 -11.39 3.04 6.72
N ARG A 11 -10.18 2.62 6.31
CA ARG A 11 -9.46 1.50 6.95
C ARG A 11 -9.16 1.81 8.41
N GLU A 12 -8.60 2.97 8.69
CA GLU A 12 -8.27 3.42 10.05
C GLU A 12 -9.53 3.61 10.89
N HIS A 13 -10.62 4.10 10.29
CA HIS A 13 -11.91 4.19 10.97
C HIS A 13 -12.44 2.80 11.37
N ALA A 14 -12.39 1.82 10.48
CA ALA A 14 -12.80 0.44 10.76
C ALA A 14 -11.92 -0.21 11.85
N ILE A 15 -10.61 0.04 11.82
CA ILE A 15 -9.68 -0.43 12.86
C ILE A 15 -10.03 0.21 14.22
N ALA A 16 -10.22 1.53 14.26
CA ALA A 16 -10.60 2.25 15.49
C ALA A 16 -11.94 1.74 16.06
N TRP A 17 -12.94 1.60 15.20
CA TRP A 17 -14.24 1.04 15.56
C TRP A 17 -14.12 -0.39 16.13
N LYS A 18 -13.28 -1.23 15.54
CA LYS A 18 -13.07 -2.59 16.04
C LYS A 18 -12.30 -2.60 17.35
N CYS A 19 -11.28 -1.77 17.49
CA CYS A 19 -10.52 -1.62 18.74
C CYS A 19 -11.40 -1.13 19.89
N ALA A 20 -12.33 -0.19 19.63
CA ALA A 20 -13.25 0.34 20.64
C ALA A 20 -14.20 -0.71 21.24
N GLN A 21 -14.41 -1.84 20.56
CA GLN A 21 -15.23 -2.96 21.07
C GLN A 21 -14.46 -3.87 22.03
N SER A 22 -13.15 -3.71 22.14
CA SER A 22 -12.32 -4.57 22.97
C SER A 22 -12.28 -4.10 24.43
N LYS A 23 -12.60 -4.97 25.36
CA LYS A 23 -12.47 -4.72 26.80
C LYS A 23 -11.03 -4.45 27.26
N ARG A 24 -10.04 -4.69 26.39
CA ARG A 24 -8.61 -4.47 26.66
C ARG A 24 -8.15 -3.06 26.27
N VAL A 25 -8.99 -2.29 25.57
CA VAL A 25 -8.67 -0.95 25.07
C VAL A 25 -9.37 0.10 25.94
N ASP A 26 -8.57 0.96 26.53
CA ASP A 26 -9.06 2.02 27.42
C ASP A 26 -9.14 3.37 26.68
N LYS A 27 -8.22 3.60 25.75
CA LYS A 27 -8.13 4.85 24.99
C LYS A 27 -7.59 4.61 23.58
N ILE A 28 -8.19 5.30 22.62
CA ILE A 28 -7.74 5.28 21.23
C ILE A 28 -7.40 6.70 20.78
N PHE A 29 -6.25 6.87 20.19
CA PHE A 29 -5.81 8.06 19.47
C PHE A 29 -5.71 7.73 17.98
N CYS A 30 -5.96 8.71 17.13
CA CYS A 30 -5.77 8.57 15.68
C CYS A 30 -5.07 9.82 15.11
N ALA A 31 -4.02 9.63 14.36
CA ALA A 31 -3.20 10.70 13.80
C ALA A 31 -3.09 10.59 12.26
N PRO A 32 -3.58 11.57 11.50
CA PRO A 32 -4.34 12.72 11.94
C PRO A 32 -5.83 12.43 12.25
N GLY A 33 -6.36 11.26 11.84
CA GLY A 33 -7.76 10.91 11.96
C GLY A 33 -8.66 11.67 10.99
N ASN A 34 -9.98 11.58 11.23
CA ASN A 34 -11.02 12.29 10.49
C ASN A 34 -12.25 12.51 11.39
N ALA A 35 -13.25 13.24 10.88
CA ALA A 35 -14.46 13.56 11.66
C ALA A 35 -15.24 12.32 12.13
N GLY A 36 -15.28 11.24 11.35
CA GLY A 36 -15.93 9.98 11.75
C GLY A 36 -15.17 9.27 12.84
N ILE A 37 -13.84 9.22 12.73
CA ILE A 37 -12.95 8.66 13.77
C ILE A 37 -13.07 9.46 15.06
N GLY A 38 -13.19 10.78 14.97
CA GLY A 38 -13.34 11.68 16.11
C GLY A 38 -14.57 11.39 17.00
N GLN A 39 -15.53 10.60 16.52
CA GLN A 39 -16.69 10.17 17.33
C GLN A 39 -16.37 9.02 18.29
N ILE A 40 -15.27 8.26 18.03
CA ILE A 40 -14.92 7.06 18.77
C ILE A 40 -13.47 7.05 19.28
N ALA A 41 -12.65 8.00 18.83
CA ALA A 41 -11.24 8.14 19.19
C ALA A 41 -10.87 9.62 19.28
N GLU A 42 -9.77 9.93 19.95
CA GLU A 42 -9.20 11.27 19.97
C GLU A 42 -8.32 11.49 18.74
N CYS A 43 -8.70 12.44 17.88
CA CYS A 43 -7.89 12.82 16.73
C CYS A 43 -6.76 13.76 17.15
N VAL A 44 -5.54 13.48 16.69
CA VAL A 44 -4.32 14.22 17.01
C VAL A 44 -3.80 14.90 15.75
N PRO A 45 -3.53 16.22 15.73
CA PRO A 45 -3.14 16.95 14.54
C PRO A 45 -1.65 16.74 14.18
N ILE A 46 -1.25 15.47 14.01
CA ILE A 46 0.08 15.06 13.56
C ILE A 46 -0.13 14.26 12.28
N THR A 47 0.56 14.65 11.20
CA THR A 47 0.44 13.94 9.92
C THR A 47 1.14 12.61 9.96
N ALA A 48 0.71 11.67 9.11
CA ALA A 48 1.20 10.29 9.11
C ALA A 48 2.70 10.17 8.76
N MET A 49 3.28 11.19 8.12
CA MET A 49 4.71 11.22 7.74
C MET A 49 5.61 11.92 8.76
N GLU A 50 5.07 12.48 9.84
CA GLU A 50 5.86 13.15 10.89
C GLU A 50 6.30 12.14 11.98
N PHE A 51 7.15 11.19 11.61
CA PHE A 51 7.52 10.02 12.45
C PHE A 51 8.05 10.42 13.83
N ASP A 52 8.91 11.43 13.91
CA ASP A 52 9.49 11.89 15.17
C ASP A 52 8.42 12.44 16.11
N LYS A 53 7.49 13.22 15.60
CA LYS A 53 6.37 13.77 16.39
C LYS A 53 5.42 12.66 16.83
N LEU A 54 5.12 11.71 15.96
CA LEU A 54 4.30 10.54 16.30
C LEU A 54 4.96 9.69 17.40
N ALA A 55 6.26 9.45 17.30
CA ALA A 55 7.02 8.70 18.30
C ALA A 55 7.08 9.45 19.64
N ALA A 56 7.31 10.77 19.61
CA ALA A 56 7.29 11.61 20.83
C ALA A 56 5.92 11.57 21.50
N PHE A 57 4.83 11.75 20.72
CA PHE A 57 3.46 11.64 21.20
C PHE A 57 3.18 10.26 21.81
N ALA A 58 3.62 9.19 21.14
CA ALA A 58 3.42 7.82 21.63
C ALA A 58 4.10 7.59 22.99
N LYS A 59 5.30 8.15 23.21
CA LYS A 59 6.00 8.11 24.50
C LYS A 59 5.27 8.92 25.57
N GLU A 60 4.92 10.16 25.27
CA GLU A 60 4.21 11.07 26.18
C GLU A 60 2.88 10.48 26.64
N GLN A 61 2.10 9.97 25.69
CA GLN A 61 0.79 9.38 25.96
C GLN A 61 0.86 7.94 26.47
N LYS A 62 2.05 7.37 26.64
CA LYS A 62 2.27 5.97 27.06
C LYS A 62 1.44 4.99 26.24
N ILE A 63 1.60 5.08 24.92
CA ILE A 63 0.91 4.20 23.98
C ILE A 63 1.46 2.77 24.12
N ASP A 64 0.56 1.81 24.30
CA ASP A 64 0.91 0.38 24.41
C ASP A 64 1.12 -0.27 23.05
N LEU A 65 0.44 0.19 22.01
CA LEU A 65 0.53 -0.33 20.65
C LEU A 65 0.17 0.75 19.63
N THR A 66 1.02 0.93 18.64
CA THR A 66 0.72 1.75 17.46
C THR A 66 0.36 0.86 16.27
N ILE A 67 -0.69 1.20 15.54
CA ILE A 67 -1.15 0.50 14.34
C ILE A 67 -1.02 1.46 13.15
N ILE A 68 -0.29 1.03 12.11
CA ILE A 68 -0.12 1.82 10.90
C ILE A 68 -1.14 1.35 9.86
N GLY A 69 -2.06 2.24 9.47
CA GLY A 69 -3.14 1.91 8.53
C GLY A 69 -2.88 2.33 7.09
N MET A 70 -1.84 3.16 6.85
CA MET A 70 -1.52 3.73 5.53
C MET A 70 -0.25 3.14 4.94
N ASP A 71 -0.19 3.08 3.61
CA ASP A 71 0.94 2.49 2.88
C ASP A 71 2.17 3.44 2.86
N ASP A 72 1.96 4.75 2.64
CA ASP A 72 3.05 5.74 2.55
C ASP A 72 3.98 5.75 3.78
N PRO A 73 3.49 5.84 5.04
CA PRO A 73 4.38 5.80 6.20
C PRO A 73 5.07 4.44 6.38
N LEU A 74 4.46 3.33 5.97
CA LEU A 74 5.11 2.01 6.00
C LEU A 74 6.30 1.96 5.05
N VAL A 75 6.10 2.38 3.80
CA VAL A 75 7.17 2.49 2.79
C VAL A 75 8.22 3.53 3.22
N GLY A 76 7.79 4.60 3.90
CA GLY A 76 8.66 5.61 4.50
C GLY A 76 9.55 5.09 5.64
N GLY A 77 9.15 4.00 6.32
CA GLY A 77 9.92 3.37 7.39
C GLY A 77 9.49 3.75 8.81
N ILE A 78 8.22 4.12 9.01
CA ILE A 78 7.68 4.46 10.33
C ILE A 78 7.87 3.33 11.35
N VAL A 79 7.76 2.06 10.92
CA VAL A 79 7.93 0.90 11.81
C VAL A 79 9.35 0.84 12.34
N ASP A 80 10.35 1.02 11.47
CA ASP A 80 11.77 1.04 11.84
C ASP A 80 12.05 2.18 12.83
N ALA A 81 11.47 3.37 12.61
CA ALA A 81 11.62 4.51 13.50
C ALA A 81 10.99 4.26 14.88
N PHE A 82 9.81 3.65 14.94
CA PHE A 82 9.14 3.31 16.20
C PHE A 82 9.87 2.22 16.98
N GLU A 83 10.34 1.19 16.31
CA GLU A 83 11.14 0.13 16.94
C GLU A 83 12.47 0.67 17.49
N ALA A 84 13.16 1.53 16.73
CA ALA A 84 14.37 2.21 17.19
C ALA A 84 14.11 3.11 18.41
N ALA A 85 12.91 3.66 18.54
CA ALA A 85 12.45 4.43 19.68
C ALA A 85 12.00 3.57 20.88
N GLY A 86 12.01 2.23 20.76
CA GLY A 86 11.57 1.28 21.78
C GLY A 86 10.03 1.19 21.91
N LEU A 87 9.29 1.60 20.87
CA LEU A 87 7.83 1.62 20.85
C LEU A 87 7.29 0.36 20.14
N ARG A 88 6.22 -0.21 20.68
CA ARG A 88 5.52 -1.32 20.01
C ARG A 88 4.69 -0.79 18.87
N VAL A 89 4.88 -1.38 17.69
CA VAL A 89 4.20 -0.99 16.46
C VAL A 89 3.77 -2.23 15.68
N PHE A 90 2.62 -2.15 15.03
CA PHE A 90 2.12 -3.16 14.10
C PHE A 90 2.15 -2.60 12.68
N GLY A 91 2.90 -3.28 11.84
CA GLY A 91 3.10 -2.99 10.43
C GLY A 91 4.40 -3.64 9.92
N PRO A 92 4.58 -3.77 8.62
CA PRO A 92 5.84 -4.24 8.04
C PRO A 92 6.94 -3.17 8.16
N ARG A 93 8.17 -3.61 8.41
CA ARG A 93 9.35 -2.75 8.30
C ARG A 93 9.54 -2.29 6.84
N LYS A 94 10.30 -1.23 6.64
CA LYS A 94 10.56 -0.63 5.32
C LYS A 94 11.02 -1.65 4.27
N ASN A 95 11.91 -2.57 4.67
CA ASN A 95 12.42 -3.62 3.77
C ASN A 95 11.35 -4.63 3.32
N ALA A 96 10.25 -4.78 4.05
CA ALA A 96 9.11 -5.61 3.67
C ALA A 96 7.99 -4.77 3.02
N ALA A 97 7.80 -3.53 3.47
CA ALA A 97 6.81 -2.61 2.92
C ALA A 97 7.04 -2.28 1.43
N ILE A 98 8.27 -2.48 0.93
CA ILE A 98 8.60 -2.33 -0.49
C ILE A 98 7.79 -3.28 -1.40
N LEU A 99 7.25 -4.37 -0.85
CA LEU A 99 6.33 -5.26 -1.59
C LEU A 99 5.09 -4.50 -2.09
N GLU A 100 4.61 -3.52 -1.34
CA GLU A 100 3.54 -2.61 -1.78
C GLU A 100 4.12 -1.39 -2.50
N GLY A 101 5.28 -0.91 -2.02
CA GLY A 101 5.94 0.30 -2.53
C GLY A 101 6.51 0.19 -3.94
N SER A 102 6.76 -1.03 -4.45
CA SER A 102 7.29 -1.25 -5.80
C SER A 102 6.69 -2.51 -6.42
N LYS A 103 5.95 -2.31 -7.50
CA LYS A 103 5.35 -3.42 -8.27
C LYS A 103 6.41 -4.25 -8.97
N ALA A 104 7.44 -3.61 -9.50
CA ALA A 104 8.57 -4.29 -10.13
C ALA A 104 9.29 -5.19 -9.12
N PHE A 105 9.59 -4.68 -7.92
CA PHE A 105 10.19 -5.48 -6.86
C PHE A 105 9.32 -6.70 -6.50
N SER A 106 8.01 -6.50 -6.35
CA SER A 106 7.08 -7.58 -6.02
C SER A 106 7.02 -8.63 -7.12
N LYS A 107 7.01 -8.22 -8.38
CA LYS A 107 7.05 -9.12 -9.54
C LYS A 107 8.34 -9.93 -9.59
N ASP A 108 9.48 -9.28 -9.40
CA ASP A 108 10.79 -9.94 -9.36
C ASP A 108 10.88 -10.94 -8.19
N LEU A 109 10.34 -10.58 -7.02
CA LEU A 109 10.26 -11.49 -5.89
C LEU A 109 9.38 -12.71 -6.20
N MET A 110 8.19 -12.49 -6.78
CA MET A 110 7.29 -13.58 -7.17
C MET A 110 7.97 -14.50 -8.20
N LYS A 111 8.64 -13.95 -9.19
CA LYS A 111 9.42 -14.72 -10.19
C LYS A 111 10.54 -15.52 -9.52
N LYS A 112 11.30 -14.89 -8.61
CA LYS A 112 12.41 -15.54 -7.89
C LYS A 112 11.96 -16.75 -7.07
N TYR A 113 10.79 -16.69 -6.47
CA TYR A 113 10.27 -17.74 -5.59
C TYR A 113 9.17 -18.59 -6.24
N ASN A 114 8.99 -18.50 -7.56
CA ASN A 114 7.98 -19.23 -8.31
C ASN A 114 6.55 -19.04 -7.77
N ILE A 115 6.24 -17.84 -7.28
CA ILE A 115 4.89 -17.46 -6.87
C ILE A 115 4.10 -17.10 -8.14
N PRO A 116 2.94 -17.72 -8.39
CA PRO A 116 2.13 -17.43 -9.57
C PRO A 116 1.78 -15.94 -9.68
N THR A 117 2.02 -15.37 -10.83
CA THR A 117 1.68 -13.98 -11.16
C THR A 117 1.51 -13.83 -12.67
N ALA A 118 0.86 -12.76 -13.11
CA ALA A 118 0.77 -12.40 -14.53
C ALA A 118 2.17 -12.26 -15.15
N GLY A 119 2.32 -12.69 -16.40
CA GLY A 119 3.51 -12.40 -17.20
C GLY A 119 3.78 -10.89 -17.21
N TYR A 120 5.03 -10.47 -17.13
CA TYR A 120 5.37 -9.05 -17.02
C TYR A 120 6.76 -8.74 -17.56
N GLU A 121 6.92 -7.48 -17.96
CA GLU A 121 8.23 -6.86 -18.20
C GLU A 121 8.29 -5.47 -17.55
N THR A 122 9.49 -5.05 -17.16
CA THR A 122 9.72 -3.77 -16.46
C THR A 122 10.57 -2.84 -17.29
N PHE A 123 10.17 -1.58 -17.40
CA PHE A 123 10.81 -0.58 -18.24
C PHE A 123 11.14 0.69 -17.46
N ASN A 124 12.40 1.15 -17.60
CA ASN A 124 12.88 2.42 -17.06
C ASN A 124 13.02 3.49 -18.18
N SER A 125 12.74 3.13 -19.43
CA SER A 125 12.82 4.01 -20.60
C SER A 125 11.54 3.91 -21.40
N PRO A 126 10.94 5.06 -21.76
CA PRO A 126 9.76 5.09 -22.63
C PRO A 126 10.02 4.41 -23.97
N GLU A 127 11.20 4.58 -24.55
CA GLU A 127 11.57 4.02 -25.85
C GLU A 127 11.58 2.51 -25.82
N ALA A 128 12.14 1.92 -24.75
CA ALA A 128 12.18 0.46 -24.57
C ALA A 128 10.75 -0.10 -24.36
N ALA A 129 9.91 0.61 -23.61
CA ALA A 129 8.52 0.22 -23.42
C ALA A 129 7.75 0.27 -24.76
N LEU A 130 7.91 1.35 -25.53
CA LEU A 130 7.27 1.49 -26.83
C LEU A 130 7.74 0.41 -27.85
N GLU A 131 9.00 0.02 -27.80
CA GLU A 131 9.51 -1.07 -28.67
C GLU A 131 8.88 -2.41 -28.28
N TYR A 132 8.80 -2.72 -26.99
CA TYR A 132 8.14 -3.93 -26.49
C TYR A 132 6.65 -4.00 -26.90
N LEU A 133 5.93 -2.88 -26.85
CA LEU A 133 4.51 -2.81 -27.22
C LEU A 133 4.23 -3.15 -28.68
N LYS A 134 5.24 -3.13 -29.58
CA LYS A 134 5.08 -3.56 -30.97
C LYS A 134 4.77 -5.05 -31.11
N THR A 135 5.20 -5.85 -30.13
CA THR A 135 5.07 -7.31 -30.15
C THR A 135 4.23 -7.85 -28.98
N ALA A 136 3.76 -6.97 -28.10
CA ALA A 136 2.91 -7.34 -26.97
C ALA A 136 1.55 -7.87 -27.42
N GLU A 137 0.99 -8.78 -26.63
CA GLU A 137 -0.40 -9.22 -26.78
C GLU A 137 -1.38 -8.22 -26.15
N TYR A 138 -2.57 -8.09 -26.72
CA TYR A 138 -3.61 -7.19 -26.22
C TYR A 138 -4.90 -7.95 -25.86
N PRO A 139 -5.62 -7.52 -24.80
CA PRO A 139 -5.32 -6.36 -23.96
C PRO A 139 -4.07 -6.56 -23.10
N THR A 140 -3.40 -5.46 -22.75
CA THR A 140 -2.26 -5.44 -21.82
C THR A 140 -2.50 -4.44 -20.68
N VAL A 141 -1.75 -4.55 -19.58
CA VAL A 141 -1.93 -3.68 -18.41
C VAL A 141 -0.62 -2.94 -18.12
N LEU A 142 -0.67 -1.61 -18.17
CA LEU A 142 0.44 -0.75 -17.79
C LEU A 142 0.26 -0.27 -16.35
N LYS A 143 1.31 -0.37 -15.53
CA LYS A 143 1.28 0.05 -14.12
C LYS A 143 2.49 0.93 -13.81
N ALA A 144 2.25 2.11 -13.23
CA ALA A 144 3.31 2.88 -12.59
C ALA A 144 3.88 2.10 -11.40
N ASP A 145 5.20 2.09 -11.22
CA ASP A 145 5.87 1.20 -10.25
C ASP A 145 5.63 1.62 -8.80
N GLY A 146 5.53 2.91 -8.49
CA GLY A 146 5.37 3.39 -7.12
C GLY A 146 3.93 3.39 -6.59
N LEU A 147 3.76 3.96 -5.39
CA LEU A 147 2.45 4.24 -4.82
C LEU A 147 1.75 5.32 -5.64
N ALA A 148 0.68 4.97 -6.32
CA ALA A 148 -0.10 5.85 -7.19
C ALA A 148 -1.57 5.94 -6.76
N LEU A 149 -1.86 5.68 -5.48
CA LEU A 149 -3.20 5.72 -4.88
C LEU A 149 -4.25 4.92 -5.67
N GLY A 150 -3.84 3.79 -6.28
CA GLY A 150 -4.70 2.94 -7.11
C GLY A 150 -5.03 3.51 -8.49
N LYS A 151 -4.46 4.66 -8.89
CA LYS A 151 -4.76 5.35 -10.15
C LYS A 151 -3.71 5.12 -11.25
N GLY A 152 -2.57 4.57 -10.91
CA GLY A 152 -1.45 4.33 -11.85
C GLY A 152 -1.56 3.01 -12.63
N VAL A 153 -2.78 2.54 -12.94
CA VAL A 153 -3.04 1.29 -13.67
C VAL A 153 -3.92 1.59 -14.87
N LEU A 154 -3.44 1.24 -16.07
CA LEU A 154 -4.13 1.43 -17.33
C LEU A 154 -4.32 0.07 -18.01
N ILE A 155 -5.55 -0.29 -18.34
CA ILE A 155 -5.87 -1.45 -19.18
C ILE A 155 -5.97 -0.92 -20.61
N CYS A 156 -5.13 -1.45 -21.50
CA CYS A 156 -5.00 -1.01 -22.87
C CYS A 156 -5.44 -2.13 -23.81
N ASN A 157 -6.50 -1.91 -24.56
CA ASN A 157 -7.07 -2.89 -25.48
C ASN A 157 -6.36 -2.90 -26.83
N THR A 158 -5.69 -1.81 -27.17
CA THR A 158 -4.95 -1.66 -28.42
C THR A 158 -3.55 -1.13 -28.17
N ARG A 159 -2.72 -1.23 -29.18
CA ARG A 159 -1.36 -0.70 -29.16
C ARG A 159 -1.36 0.83 -28.97
N GLU A 160 -2.22 1.52 -29.68
CA GLU A 160 -2.34 2.98 -29.62
C GLU A 160 -2.68 3.46 -28.20
N GLU A 161 -3.61 2.76 -27.52
CA GLU A 161 -3.94 3.03 -26.12
C GLU A 161 -2.73 2.80 -25.21
N ALA A 162 -1.97 1.74 -25.44
CA ALA A 162 -0.79 1.43 -24.64
C ALA A 162 0.35 2.44 -24.86
N GLU A 163 0.60 2.86 -26.10
CA GLU A 163 1.58 3.91 -26.42
C GLU A 163 1.20 5.25 -25.76
N ALA A 164 -0.09 5.63 -25.80
CA ALA A 164 -0.60 6.79 -25.09
C ALA A 164 -0.44 6.64 -23.55
N GLY A 165 -0.65 5.43 -23.04
CA GLY A 165 -0.43 5.08 -21.62
C GLY A 165 1.02 5.26 -21.19
N VAL A 166 1.99 4.80 -21.98
CA VAL A 166 3.42 5.02 -21.72
C VAL A 166 3.73 6.52 -21.64
N LYS A 167 3.20 7.32 -22.59
CA LYS A 167 3.37 8.77 -22.57
C LYS A 167 2.84 9.36 -21.27
N THR A 168 1.61 9.03 -20.90
CA THR A 168 0.95 9.55 -19.69
C THR A 168 1.72 9.20 -18.42
N LEU A 169 2.19 7.94 -18.30
CA LEU A 169 2.86 7.46 -17.10
C LEU A 169 4.30 7.97 -17.01
N MET A 170 5.08 7.87 -18.07
CA MET A 170 6.54 8.09 -18.03
C MET A 170 6.96 9.47 -18.49
N LEU A 171 6.31 10.06 -19.50
CA LEU A 171 6.71 11.37 -20.05
C LEU A 171 5.99 12.51 -19.37
N ASP A 172 4.66 12.45 -19.29
CA ASP A 172 3.85 13.50 -18.65
C ASP A 172 3.95 13.43 -17.12
N LYS A 173 4.50 12.33 -16.58
CA LYS A 173 4.72 12.07 -15.14
C LYS A 173 3.49 12.36 -14.27
N GLN A 174 2.32 11.94 -14.75
CA GLN A 174 1.05 12.21 -14.05
C GLN A 174 1.05 11.71 -12.60
N PHE A 175 1.91 10.73 -12.29
CA PHE A 175 2.07 10.15 -10.95
C PHE A 175 3.45 10.46 -10.33
N GLY A 176 4.09 11.55 -10.75
CA GLY A 176 5.40 11.95 -10.24
C GLY A 176 6.47 10.87 -10.46
N SER A 177 7.32 10.65 -9.47
CA SER A 177 8.41 9.66 -9.54
C SER A 177 7.92 8.20 -9.65
N ALA A 178 6.66 7.90 -9.34
CA ALA A 178 6.09 6.56 -9.54
C ALA A 178 6.06 6.17 -11.04
N GLY A 179 6.03 7.15 -11.95
CA GLY A 179 6.11 6.95 -13.38
C GLY A 179 7.53 6.85 -13.96
N ASP A 180 8.58 6.95 -13.15
CA ASP A 180 9.97 6.80 -13.63
C ASP A 180 10.26 5.36 -14.11
N ARG A 181 9.46 4.41 -13.65
CA ARG A 181 9.46 3.01 -14.05
C ARG A 181 8.04 2.51 -14.20
N ILE A 182 7.80 1.69 -15.22
CA ILE A 182 6.51 1.03 -15.42
C ILE A 182 6.67 -0.48 -15.51
N VAL A 183 5.62 -1.19 -15.12
CA VAL A 183 5.46 -2.62 -15.35
C VAL A 183 4.38 -2.82 -16.39
N ILE A 184 4.66 -3.57 -17.45
CA ILE A 184 3.69 -4.00 -18.45
C ILE A 184 3.38 -5.46 -18.19
N GLU A 185 2.09 -5.77 -18.00
CA GLU A 185 1.63 -7.11 -17.62
C GLU A 185 0.63 -7.66 -18.61
N GLU A 186 0.55 -8.97 -18.71
CA GLU A 186 -0.56 -9.63 -19.40
C GLU A 186 -1.88 -9.29 -18.70
N PHE A 187 -2.94 -9.21 -19.47
CA PHE A 187 -4.28 -9.02 -18.95
C PHE A 187 -4.88 -10.36 -18.53
N MET A 188 -4.97 -10.59 -17.22
CA MET A 188 -5.60 -11.79 -16.69
C MET A 188 -7.11 -11.65 -16.63
N THR A 189 -7.81 -12.71 -17.04
CA THR A 189 -9.25 -12.86 -16.87
C THR A 189 -9.56 -13.86 -15.78
N GLY A 190 -10.71 -13.71 -15.12
CA GLY A 190 -11.13 -14.61 -14.07
C GLY A 190 -11.92 -13.94 -12.96
N ARG A 191 -12.21 -14.72 -11.92
CA ARG A 191 -12.90 -14.22 -10.73
C ARG A 191 -11.89 -13.65 -9.75
N GLU A 192 -12.04 -12.36 -9.40
CA GLU A 192 -11.18 -11.70 -8.43
C GLU A 192 -11.55 -12.10 -7.01
N VAL A 193 -10.55 -12.47 -6.22
CA VAL A 193 -10.69 -12.81 -4.79
C VAL A 193 -9.59 -12.10 -4.01
N SER A 194 -9.98 -11.36 -2.97
CA SER A 194 -9.05 -10.76 -2.00
C SER A 194 -8.98 -11.63 -0.74
N VAL A 195 -7.79 -12.02 -0.32
CA VAL A 195 -7.56 -12.76 0.91
C VAL A 195 -6.75 -11.88 1.87
N LEU A 196 -7.36 -11.54 3.01
CA LEU A 196 -6.70 -10.72 4.04
C LEU A 196 -6.23 -11.62 5.18
N SER A 197 -4.98 -11.46 5.59
CA SER A 197 -4.38 -12.28 6.65
C SER A 197 -3.48 -11.44 7.56
N PHE A 198 -3.43 -11.80 8.86
CA PHE A 198 -2.37 -11.36 9.75
C PHE A 198 -1.19 -12.33 9.67
N VAL A 199 0.01 -11.80 9.49
CA VAL A 199 1.23 -12.59 9.34
C VAL A 199 2.32 -12.02 10.25
N ASP A 200 3.04 -12.88 10.96
CA ASP A 200 4.14 -12.51 11.86
C ASP A 200 5.49 -13.16 11.48
N GLY A 201 5.56 -13.79 10.30
CA GLY A 201 6.72 -14.54 9.82
C GLY A 201 6.71 -16.03 10.19
N HIS A 202 5.87 -16.45 11.11
CA HIS A 202 5.74 -17.85 11.56
C HIS A 202 4.30 -18.37 11.44
N THR A 203 3.34 -17.50 11.68
CA THR A 203 1.91 -17.85 11.72
C THR A 203 1.13 -17.00 10.73
N ILE A 204 0.20 -17.63 10.04
CA ILE A 204 -0.76 -16.95 9.17
C ILE A 204 -2.15 -17.14 9.78
N LYS A 205 -2.82 -16.04 10.11
CA LYS A 205 -4.22 -16.00 10.52
C LYS A 205 -5.06 -15.40 9.42
N ILE A 206 -5.69 -16.26 8.64
CA ILE A 206 -6.59 -15.84 7.56
C ILE A 206 -7.83 -15.19 8.19
N GLY A 207 -8.10 -13.93 7.83
CA GLY A 207 -9.24 -13.17 8.30
C GLY A 207 -10.45 -13.39 7.41
N ARG A 208 -10.53 -12.67 6.30
CA ARG A 208 -11.65 -12.72 5.36
C ARG A 208 -11.17 -12.87 3.93
N ALA A 209 -11.84 -13.72 3.17
CA ALA A 209 -11.80 -13.66 1.71
C ALA A 209 -13.05 -12.90 1.23
N SER A 210 -12.88 -11.97 0.31
CA SER A 210 -13.99 -11.28 -0.34
C SER A 210 -13.85 -11.39 -1.85
N CYS A 211 -14.98 -11.69 -2.52
CA CYS A 211 -15.08 -11.59 -3.97
C CYS A 211 -15.54 -10.17 -4.30
N ARG A 212 -14.81 -9.50 -5.16
CA ARG A 212 -15.24 -8.22 -5.71
C ARG A 212 -16.14 -8.52 -6.91
N GLU A 213 -17.46 -8.43 -6.71
CA GLU A 213 -18.35 -8.33 -7.85
C GLU A 213 -18.21 -6.92 -8.42
N ARG A 214 -17.86 -6.82 -9.70
CA ARG A 214 -18.05 -5.58 -10.44
C ARG A 214 -19.55 -5.46 -10.70
N VAL A 215 -20.19 -4.53 -10.02
CA VAL A 215 -21.50 -4.04 -10.38
C VAL A 215 -21.34 -3.05 -11.52
#